data_464ccbd34d169aa8908873d01c8abfae
#
_entry.id   464ccbd34d169aa8908873d01c8abfae
#
_cell.length_a   1.000
_cell.length_b   1.000
_cell.length_c   1.000
_cell.angle_alpha   90.00
_cell.angle_beta   90.00
_cell.angle_gamma   90.00
#
_symmetry.space_group_name_H-M   'P 1'
#
loop_
_entity.id
_entity.type
_entity.pdbx_description
1 polymer ?
#
loop_
_entity_poly.entity_id
_entity_poly.type
_entity_poly.pdbx_seq_one_letter_code
_entity_poly.pdbx_strand_id
1 'polypeptide(L)'
;MSIDKSILLDAHNIVYKNADGHDYGSFDQNMQDACNFAMVMTGNQVTIDMAYAILIGLKFAREKQIHKRDNMVDVCGYMEGWAGYKEKKAWAEAKNEAEKWNDPELHATEQQKREVAEDGNTYRYQDGRQERSGVSVPIGELP
;
A
#
# COMPACT_ATOMS: atom_id res chain seq x y z
N MET A 1 40.76 -16.90 5.57
CA MET A 1 39.55 -16.08 5.90
C MET A 1 38.51 -16.36 4.81
N SER A 2 37.48 -17.12 5.11
CA SER A 2 36.42 -17.44 4.14
C SER A 2 35.56 -16.21 3.97
N ILE A 3 35.53 -15.64 2.75
CA ILE A 3 34.72 -14.48 2.36
C ILE A 3 33.31 -14.96 1.97
N ASP A 4 32.88 -16.12 2.47
CA ASP A 4 31.76 -16.88 1.91
C ASP A 4 30.34 -16.38 2.27
N LYS A 5 30.19 -15.21 2.91
CA LYS A 5 28.83 -14.67 3.17
C LYS A 5 28.77 -13.20 2.84
N SER A 6 28.19 -12.88 1.69
CA SER A 6 27.82 -11.53 1.33
C SER A 6 26.77 -11.00 2.33
N ILE A 7 27.01 -9.81 2.88
CA ILE A 7 26.04 -9.10 3.74
C ILE A 7 24.72 -8.88 2.97
N LEU A 8 24.82 -8.50 1.70
CA LEU A 8 23.65 -8.26 0.86
C LEU A 8 22.82 -9.52 0.61
N LEU A 9 23.49 -10.67 0.44
CA LEU A 9 22.80 -11.95 0.25
C LEU A 9 22.10 -12.39 1.54
N ASP A 10 22.72 -12.19 2.70
CA ASP A 10 22.08 -12.50 3.97
C ASP A 10 20.89 -11.57 4.23
N ALA A 11 21.01 -10.27 3.97
CA ALA A 11 19.94 -9.31 4.06
C ALA A 11 18.77 -9.66 3.13
N HIS A 12 19.06 -9.96 1.86
CA HIS A 12 18.07 -10.40 0.88
C HIS A 12 17.34 -11.68 1.36
N ASN A 13 18.05 -12.66 1.86
CA ASN A 13 17.44 -13.89 2.37
C ASN A 13 16.52 -13.63 3.56
N ILE A 14 16.87 -12.70 4.45
CA ILE A 14 16.03 -12.32 5.59
C ILE A 14 14.74 -11.67 5.11
N VAL A 15 14.84 -10.73 4.17
CA VAL A 15 13.66 -9.98 3.69
C VAL A 15 12.72 -10.87 2.87
N TYR A 16 13.23 -11.71 1.98
CA TYR A 16 12.41 -12.41 0.99
C TYR A 16 12.17 -13.89 1.29
N LYS A 17 13.14 -14.61 1.88
CA LYS A 17 12.97 -16.04 2.15
C LYS A 17 12.30 -16.35 3.47
N ASN A 18 12.39 -15.43 4.43
CA ASN A 18 11.70 -15.60 5.71
C ASN A 18 10.31 -14.95 5.73
N ALA A 19 9.86 -14.35 4.61
CA ALA A 19 8.56 -13.71 4.52
C ALA A 19 7.39 -14.68 4.75
N ASP A 20 7.56 -15.95 4.44
CA ASP A 20 6.49 -16.97 4.50
C ASP A 20 6.44 -17.75 5.82
N GLY A 21 7.37 -17.52 6.75
CA GLY A 21 7.56 -18.39 7.91
C GLY A 21 7.53 -17.72 9.29
N HIS A 22 7.18 -16.46 9.38
CA HIS A 22 7.12 -15.79 10.68
C HIS A 22 5.71 -15.79 11.25
N ASP A 23 5.57 -16.30 12.47
CA ASP A 23 4.34 -16.25 13.29
C ASP A 23 3.83 -14.82 13.56
N TYR A 24 4.58 -13.80 13.17
CA TYR A 24 4.31 -12.39 13.42
C TYR A 24 3.67 -11.62 12.25
N GLY A 25 3.30 -12.29 11.16
CA GLY A 25 2.73 -11.63 9.98
C GLY A 25 3.77 -10.95 9.08
N SER A 26 3.30 -10.15 8.11
CA SER A 26 4.21 -9.46 7.18
C SER A 26 4.95 -8.31 7.87
N PHE A 27 6.19 -8.08 7.46
CA PHE A 27 7.01 -6.97 7.99
C PHE A 27 6.35 -5.61 7.73
N ASP A 28 5.75 -5.41 6.55
CA ASP A 28 5.06 -4.17 6.19
C ASP A 28 3.87 -3.88 7.13
N GLN A 29 3.07 -4.90 7.46
CA GLN A 29 1.93 -4.76 8.38
C GLN A 29 2.41 -4.44 9.80
N ASN A 30 3.40 -5.17 10.29
CA ASN A 30 3.97 -4.92 11.62
C ASN A 30 4.56 -3.50 11.73
N MET A 31 5.19 -3.00 10.67
CA MET A 31 5.71 -1.63 10.64
C MET A 31 4.56 -0.60 10.70
N GLN A 32 3.48 -0.83 9.95
CA GLN A 32 2.30 0.05 9.99
C GLN A 32 1.66 0.05 11.38
N ASP A 33 1.49 -1.13 11.99
CA ASP A 33 0.92 -1.26 13.32
C ASP A 33 1.79 -0.58 14.39
N ALA A 34 3.12 -0.71 14.28
CA ALA A 34 4.06 -0.02 15.15
C ALA A 34 3.95 1.52 15.03
N CYS A 35 3.80 2.05 13.81
CA CYS A 35 3.59 3.47 13.59
C CYS A 35 2.25 3.95 14.17
N ASN A 36 1.17 3.19 13.98
CA ASN A 36 -0.14 3.50 14.55
C ASN A 36 -0.10 3.50 16.08
N PHE A 37 0.56 2.51 16.67
CA PHE A 37 0.74 2.42 18.11
C PHE A 37 1.56 3.59 18.67
N ALA A 38 2.68 3.94 18.02
CA ALA A 38 3.50 5.08 18.39
C ALA A 38 2.71 6.39 18.33
N MET A 39 1.85 6.57 17.31
CA MET A 39 0.96 7.72 17.21
C MET A 39 -0.02 7.81 18.38
N VAL A 40 -0.63 6.69 18.77
CA VAL A 40 -1.53 6.64 19.95
C VAL A 40 -0.79 6.99 21.23
N MET A 41 0.42 6.47 21.43
CA MET A 41 1.21 6.69 22.64
C MET A 41 1.77 8.10 22.77
N THR A 42 2.10 8.74 21.67
CA THR A 42 2.82 10.05 21.69
C THR A 42 1.94 11.24 21.29
N GLY A 43 0.78 10.98 20.70
CA GLY A 43 -0.07 12.01 20.09
C GLY A 43 0.53 12.62 18.80
N ASN A 44 1.66 12.09 18.30
CA ASN A 44 2.34 12.60 17.12
C ASN A 44 2.25 11.59 15.98
N GLN A 45 2.09 12.09 14.76
CA GLN A 45 2.10 11.25 13.57
C GLN A 45 3.50 10.63 13.36
N VAL A 46 3.56 9.31 13.29
CA VAL A 46 4.76 8.57 12.93
C VAL A 46 4.52 7.92 11.57
N THR A 47 5.38 8.23 10.60
CA THR A 47 5.30 7.63 9.26
C THR A 47 6.20 6.39 9.15
N ILE A 48 5.90 5.53 8.20
CA ILE A 48 6.77 4.38 7.88
C ILE A 48 8.17 4.83 7.49
N ASP A 49 8.31 5.93 6.76
CA ASP A 49 9.62 6.52 6.44
C ASP A 49 10.42 6.88 7.70
N MET A 50 9.77 7.46 8.71
CA MET A 50 10.41 7.76 10.01
C MET A 50 10.80 6.49 10.75
N ALA A 51 9.95 5.47 10.74
CA ALA A 51 10.23 4.20 11.39
C ALA A 51 11.47 3.51 10.79
N TYR A 52 11.55 3.43 9.47
CA TYR A 52 12.75 2.90 8.79
C TYR A 52 14.00 3.72 9.12
N ALA A 53 13.93 5.05 9.06
CA ALA A 53 15.06 5.92 9.38
C ALA A 53 15.55 5.71 10.82
N ILE A 54 14.63 5.54 11.78
CA ILE A 54 14.97 5.26 13.19
C ILE A 54 15.65 3.89 13.33
N LEU A 55 15.12 2.85 12.69
CA LEU A 55 15.71 1.50 12.76
C LEU A 55 17.12 1.45 12.16
N ILE A 56 17.33 2.07 11.01
CA ILE A 56 18.64 2.20 10.38
C ILE A 56 19.61 2.99 11.29
N GLY A 57 19.16 4.14 11.80
CA GLY A 57 19.93 4.97 12.71
C GLY A 57 20.33 4.23 13.99
N LEU A 58 19.43 3.41 14.56
CA LEU A 58 19.73 2.59 15.73
C LEU A 58 20.83 1.56 15.47
N LYS A 59 20.84 0.95 14.27
CA LYS A 59 21.90 -0.01 13.90
C LYS A 59 23.25 0.68 13.72
N PHE A 60 23.30 1.86 13.11
CA PHE A 60 24.53 2.66 13.04
C PHE A 60 25.00 3.14 14.42
N ALA A 61 24.09 3.54 15.30
CA ALA A 61 24.45 3.91 16.67
C ALA A 61 25.09 2.75 17.44
N ARG A 62 24.58 1.52 17.26
CA ARG A 62 25.16 0.31 17.84
C ARG A 62 26.52 -0.04 17.23
N GLU A 63 26.65 0.12 15.92
CA GLU A 63 27.88 -0.15 15.18
C GLU A 63 29.03 0.77 15.64
N LYS A 64 28.73 2.03 15.95
CA LYS A 64 29.70 2.99 16.54
C LYS A 64 30.27 2.49 17.87
N GLN A 65 29.51 1.73 18.65
CA GLN A 65 29.93 1.21 19.95
C GLN A 65 30.76 -0.08 19.81
N ILE A 66 30.23 -1.02 19.05
CA ILE A 66 30.81 -2.32 18.81
C ILE A 66 30.44 -2.78 17.39
N HIS A 67 31.47 -3.10 16.60
CA HIS A 67 31.28 -3.71 15.29
C HIS A 67 30.63 -5.08 15.42
N LYS A 68 29.44 -5.24 14.83
CA LYS A 68 28.77 -6.52 14.64
C LYS A 68 28.28 -6.63 13.21
N ARG A 69 28.67 -7.72 12.54
CA ARG A 69 28.21 -8.01 11.19
C ARG A 69 26.68 -7.94 11.05
N ASP A 70 25.97 -8.38 12.06
CA ASP A 70 24.50 -8.34 12.14
C ASP A 70 23.93 -6.91 11.98
N ASN A 71 24.57 -5.89 12.57
CA ASN A 71 24.13 -4.50 12.38
C ASN A 71 24.14 -4.11 10.90
N MET A 72 25.12 -4.54 10.13
CA MET A 72 25.21 -4.22 8.70
C MET A 72 24.20 -5.01 7.87
N VAL A 73 23.97 -6.27 8.21
CA VAL A 73 22.91 -7.09 7.59
C VAL A 73 21.56 -6.46 7.81
N ASP A 74 21.25 -6.04 9.02
CA ASP A 74 19.98 -5.39 9.37
C ASP A 74 19.81 -4.05 8.65
N VAL A 75 20.86 -3.22 8.56
CA VAL A 75 20.79 -1.95 7.80
C VAL A 75 20.42 -2.22 6.35
N CYS A 76 21.10 -3.19 5.70
CA CYS A 76 20.79 -3.54 4.32
C CYS A 76 19.36 -4.07 4.17
N GLY A 77 18.89 -4.90 5.11
CA GLY A 77 17.51 -5.41 5.11
C GLY A 77 16.48 -4.31 5.28
N TYR A 78 16.68 -3.35 6.18
CA TYR A 78 15.78 -2.21 6.35
C TYR A 78 15.77 -1.28 5.14
N MET A 79 16.92 -1.05 4.50
CA MET A 79 17.00 -0.24 3.27
C MET A 79 16.24 -0.91 2.12
N GLU A 80 16.38 -2.21 1.96
CA GLU A 80 15.66 -3.01 0.96
C GLU A 80 14.15 -2.98 1.21
N GLY A 81 13.71 -3.23 2.44
CA GLY A 81 12.30 -3.15 2.84
C GLY A 81 11.72 -1.76 2.61
N TRP A 82 12.48 -0.70 2.90
CA TRP A 82 12.06 0.68 2.68
C TRP A 82 11.92 1.01 1.19
N ALA A 83 12.87 0.58 0.37
CA ALA A 83 12.77 0.74 -1.08
C ALA A 83 11.52 0.05 -1.64
N GLY A 84 11.29 -1.21 -1.28
CA GLY A 84 10.10 -1.96 -1.68
C GLY A 84 8.78 -1.32 -1.21
N TYR A 85 8.73 -0.77 -0.01
CA TYR A 85 7.57 0.00 0.48
C TYR A 85 7.30 1.23 -0.41
N LYS A 86 8.34 2.00 -0.76
CA LYS A 86 8.18 3.18 -1.61
C LYS A 86 7.71 2.84 -3.02
N GLU A 87 8.20 1.76 -3.60
CA GLU A 87 7.75 1.27 -4.90
C GLU A 87 6.29 0.84 -4.89
N LYS A 88 5.87 0.07 -3.87
CA LYS A 88 4.46 -0.33 -3.69
C LYS A 88 3.55 0.89 -3.54
N LYS A 89 3.98 1.88 -2.75
CA LYS A 89 3.22 3.12 -2.54
C LYS A 89 3.07 3.91 -3.84
N ALA A 90 4.15 4.12 -4.58
CA ALA A 90 4.12 4.82 -5.86
C ALA A 90 3.22 4.12 -6.89
N TRP A 91 3.26 2.78 -6.93
CA TRP A 91 2.39 2.01 -7.80
C TRP A 91 0.91 2.14 -7.42
N ALA A 92 0.58 2.09 -6.11
CA ALA A 92 -0.78 2.26 -5.62
C ALA A 92 -1.32 3.67 -5.92
N GLU A 93 -0.50 4.72 -5.76
CA GLU A 93 -0.85 6.10 -6.10
C GLU A 93 -1.12 6.25 -7.60
N ALA A 94 -0.25 5.71 -8.45
CA ALA A 94 -0.42 5.73 -9.91
C ALA A 94 -1.69 4.97 -10.35
N LYS A 95 -1.98 3.83 -9.72
CA LYS A 95 -3.21 3.07 -9.97
C LYS A 95 -4.45 3.88 -9.60
N ASN A 96 -4.47 4.49 -8.42
CA ASN A 96 -5.60 5.32 -7.97
C ASN A 96 -5.81 6.54 -8.89
N GLU A 97 -4.74 7.14 -9.40
CA GLU A 97 -4.85 8.22 -10.39
C GLU A 97 -5.43 7.72 -11.71
N ALA A 98 -4.96 6.58 -12.21
CA ALA A 98 -5.50 5.98 -13.43
C ALA A 98 -7.00 5.60 -13.29
N GLU A 99 -7.43 5.12 -12.13
CA GLU A 99 -8.84 4.83 -11.84
C GLU A 99 -9.69 6.10 -11.85
N LYS A 100 -9.18 7.22 -11.31
CA LYS A 100 -9.87 8.52 -11.40
C LYS A 100 -10.06 8.99 -12.84
N TRP A 101 -9.05 8.79 -13.71
CA TRP A 101 -9.16 9.15 -15.13
C TRP A 101 -10.19 8.30 -15.89
N ASN A 102 -10.50 7.11 -15.41
CA ASN A 102 -11.50 6.22 -16.00
C ASN A 102 -12.91 6.41 -15.42
N ASP A 103 -13.10 7.34 -14.46
CA ASP A 103 -14.40 7.63 -13.86
C ASP A 103 -15.25 8.48 -14.84
N PRO A 104 -16.35 7.93 -15.38
CA PRO A 104 -17.22 8.65 -16.32
C PRO A 104 -17.84 9.91 -15.72
N GLU A 105 -18.10 9.93 -14.39
CA GLU A 105 -18.69 11.08 -13.72
C GLU A 105 -17.74 12.28 -13.67
N LEU A 106 -16.43 12.01 -13.60
CA LEU A 106 -15.40 13.05 -13.56
C LEU A 106 -15.30 13.80 -14.90
N HIS A 107 -15.59 13.10 -16.00
CA HIS A 107 -15.50 13.62 -17.38
C HIS A 107 -16.85 13.99 -17.97
N ALA A 108 -17.95 13.75 -17.26
CA ALA A 108 -19.27 14.16 -17.70
C ALA A 108 -19.38 15.69 -17.75
N THR A 109 -19.81 16.22 -18.89
CA THR A 109 -20.11 17.64 -19.03
C THR A 109 -21.30 18.02 -18.11
N GLU A 110 -21.39 19.29 -17.74
CA GLU A 110 -22.52 19.78 -16.94
C GLU A 110 -23.89 19.49 -17.59
N GLN A 111 -23.91 19.43 -18.92
CA GLN A 111 -25.13 19.07 -19.67
C GLN A 111 -25.46 17.59 -19.49
N GLN A 112 -24.51 16.68 -19.56
CA GLN A 112 -24.71 15.23 -19.33
C GLN A 112 -25.14 14.96 -17.89
N LYS A 113 -24.59 15.68 -16.91
CA LYS A 113 -24.99 15.57 -15.50
C LYS A 113 -26.44 15.99 -15.29
N ARG A 114 -26.92 17.04 -15.99
CA ARG A 114 -28.31 17.50 -15.93
C ARG A 114 -29.27 16.50 -16.57
N GLU A 115 -28.94 15.96 -17.74
CA GLU A 115 -29.74 14.96 -18.42
C GLU A 115 -29.94 13.69 -17.56
N VAL A 116 -28.91 13.22 -16.88
CA VAL A 116 -29.00 12.09 -15.94
C VAL A 116 -29.85 12.41 -14.73
N ALA A 117 -29.80 13.64 -14.21
CA ALA A 117 -30.58 14.06 -13.07
C ALA A 117 -32.10 14.24 -13.42
N GLU A 118 -32.42 14.68 -14.64
CA GLU A 118 -33.80 14.86 -15.10
C GLU A 118 -34.46 13.51 -15.41
N ASP A 119 -33.77 12.53 -15.95
CA ASP A 119 -34.32 11.22 -16.30
C ASP A 119 -34.54 10.29 -15.10
N GLY A 120 -34.02 10.61 -13.90
CA GLY A 120 -34.13 9.78 -12.69
C GLY A 120 -33.54 8.39 -12.83
N ASN A 121 -32.75 8.17 -13.86
CA ASN A 121 -32.24 6.87 -14.26
C ASN A 121 -30.73 6.82 -13.93
N THR A 122 -30.34 6.14 -12.86
CA THR A 122 -28.95 5.90 -12.50
C THR A 122 -28.35 4.85 -13.42
N TYR A 123 -27.40 5.25 -14.26
CA TYR A 123 -26.61 4.31 -15.05
C TYR A 123 -25.44 3.81 -14.22
N ARG A 124 -25.34 2.49 -14.01
CA ARG A 124 -24.13 1.84 -13.50
C ARG A 124 -23.31 1.29 -14.66
N TYR A 125 -22.07 1.73 -14.75
CA TYR A 125 -21.11 1.13 -15.66
C TYR A 125 -20.41 -0.01 -14.92
N GLN A 126 -20.55 -1.24 -15.40
CA GLN A 126 -19.70 -2.36 -15.04
C GLN A 126 -19.04 -2.89 -16.32
N ASP A 127 -17.73 -3.02 -16.29
CA ASP A 127 -16.89 -3.66 -17.34
C ASP A 127 -17.16 -3.19 -18.78
N GLY A 128 -17.32 -1.89 -18.99
CA GLY A 128 -17.50 -1.33 -20.33
C GLY A 128 -18.84 -1.70 -21.00
N ARG A 129 -19.81 -2.26 -20.28
CA ARG A 129 -21.17 -2.46 -20.74
C ARG A 129 -22.15 -1.59 -19.97
N GLN A 130 -23.00 -0.92 -20.71
CA GLN A 130 -24.07 -0.10 -20.18
C GLN A 130 -25.26 -0.99 -19.78
N GLU A 131 -25.49 -1.17 -18.48
CA GLU A 131 -26.69 -1.83 -17.98
C GLU A 131 -27.71 -0.78 -17.48
N ARG A 132 -28.88 -0.80 -18.06
CA ARG A 132 -30.03 -0.03 -17.52
C ARG A 132 -30.54 -0.74 -16.27
N SER A 133 -30.47 -0.10 -15.12
CA SER A 133 -31.26 -0.51 -13.96
C SER A 133 -32.73 -0.12 -14.22
N GLY A 134 -33.42 -0.98 -14.95
CA GLY A 134 -34.86 -0.77 -15.24
C GLY A 134 -35.69 -0.94 -13.98
N VAL A 135 -36.50 0.02 -13.71
CA VAL A 135 -37.74 -0.16 -12.90
C VAL A 135 -38.51 -1.31 -13.51
N SER A 136 -38.65 -2.41 -12.80
CA SER A 136 -39.55 -3.49 -13.17
C SER A 136 -40.98 -2.93 -13.14
N VAL A 137 -41.53 -2.71 -14.32
CA VAL A 137 -42.96 -2.42 -14.48
C VAL A 137 -43.70 -3.71 -14.08
N PRO A 138 -44.61 -3.72 -13.11
CA PRO A 138 -45.42 -4.87 -12.81
C PRO A 138 -46.29 -5.19 -14.03
N ILE A 139 -46.16 -6.38 -14.57
CA ILE A 139 -47.05 -6.89 -15.61
C ILE A 139 -48.45 -6.98 -14.98
N GLY A 140 -49.30 -6.00 -15.29
CA GLY A 140 -50.69 -6.07 -14.93
C GLY A 140 -51.33 -7.27 -15.60
N GLU A 141 -52.05 -8.07 -14.81
CA GLU A 141 -52.94 -9.12 -15.29
C GLU A 141 -53.89 -8.52 -16.30
N LEU A 142 -53.87 -9.05 -17.52
CA LEU A 142 -54.89 -8.80 -18.52
C LEU A 142 -56.07 -9.77 -18.26
N PRO A 143 -57.28 -9.31 -18.43
CA PRO A 143 -58.52 -10.11 -18.20
C PRO A 143 -58.71 -11.25 -19.16
#